data_dd19764a19eb29edf5e1d556448f3f09
#
_entry.id   dd19764a19eb29edf5e1d556448f3f09
#
_cell.length_a   1.000
_cell.length_b   1.000
_cell.length_c   1.000
_cell.angle_alpha   90.00
_cell.angle_beta   90.00
_cell.angle_gamma   90.00
#
_symmetry.space_group_name_H-M   'P 1'
#
loop_
_entity.id
_entity.type
_entity.pdbx_description
1 polymer ?
#
loop_
_entity_poly.entity_id
_entity_poly.type
_entity_poly.pdbx_seq_one_letter_code
_entity_poly.pdbx_strand_id
1 'polypeptide(L)'
;MLSRRALMMAGGSLALGAGSARATAIMTEDGFYREDWFLDSFLELAEDRKSVAAAGKQLAVIWEQPGCPYCRETHLVNFAQKVAETYIRDHFEVLQLNLRGSRIVTDFDGERLGENQLAHKYGVRGTPIIQFFSDKDDLAQKAPLEREVSRIPGYMPPRAFLLMFAFVAERAYERGSLRDYLRRQG
;
A
#
# COMPACT_ATOMS: atom_id res chain seq x y z
N MET A 1 -52.75 51.19 -21.09
CA MET A 1 -51.30 51.31 -21.23
C MET A 1 -50.66 50.59 -20.02
N LEU A 2 -50.23 49.36 -20.19
CA LEU A 2 -49.69 48.52 -19.12
C LEU A 2 -48.21 48.17 -19.44
N SER A 3 -47.30 48.68 -18.62
CA SER A 3 -45.88 48.46 -18.73
C SER A 3 -45.53 47.13 -18.05
N ARG A 4 -44.91 46.19 -18.86
CA ARG A 4 -44.37 44.93 -18.34
C ARG A 4 -42.92 45.15 -17.96
N ARG A 5 -42.60 45.14 -16.67
CA ARG A 5 -41.24 45.05 -16.15
C ARG A 5 -40.80 43.59 -16.14
N ALA A 6 -39.83 43.26 -16.97
CA ALA A 6 -39.15 41.96 -16.92
C ALA A 6 -38.13 41.94 -15.78
N LEU A 7 -38.33 41.00 -14.86
CA LEU A 7 -37.40 40.70 -13.75
C LEU A 7 -36.40 39.65 -14.22
N MET A 8 -35.15 40.08 -14.47
CA MET A 8 -34.03 39.15 -14.76
C MET A 8 -33.51 38.58 -13.44
N MET A 9 -33.76 37.31 -13.17
CA MET A 9 -33.08 36.57 -12.10
C MET A 9 -31.71 36.09 -12.61
N ALA A 10 -30.67 36.68 -12.09
CA ALA A 10 -29.31 36.19 -12.29
C ALA A 10 -29.05 35.02 -11.33
N GLY A 11 -29.09 33.79 -11.88
CA GLY A 11 -28.71 32.58 -11.16
C GLY A 11 -27.21 32.47 -11.05
N GLY A 12 -26.65 32.81 -9.89
CA GLY A 12 -25.25 32.56 -9.58
C GLY A 12 -25.02 31.08 -9.26
N SER A 13 -24.37 30.35 -10.18
CA SER A 13 -23.87 28.99 -9.92
C SER A 13 -22.67 29.08 -8.98
N LEU A 14 -22.81 28.71 -7.72
CA LEU A 14 -21.68 28.41 -6.85
C LEU A 14 -21.07 27.08 -7.33
N ALA A 15 -19.94 27.17 -8.01
CA ALA A 15 -19.07 26.01 -8.25
C ALA A 15 -18.39 25.67 -6.91
N LEU A 16 -18.88 24.66 -6.20
CA LEU A 16 -18.16 24.02 -5.11
C LEU A 16 -16.93 23.34 -5.71
N GLY A 17 -15.78 24.01 -5.63
CA GLY A 17 -14.49 23.39 -5.91
C GLY A 17 -14.25 22.27 -4.88
N ALA A 18 -14.40 21.02 -5.29
CA ALA A 18 -13.93 19.88 -4.53
C ALA A 18 -12.40 19.96 -4.46
N GLY A 19 -11.89 20.61 -3.43
CA GLY A 19 -10.48 20.57 -3.07
C GLY A 19 -10.14 19.11 -2.76
N SER A 20 -9.37 18.45 -3.64
CA SER A 20 -8.79 17.15 -3.33
C SER A 20 -7.89 17.31 -2.13
N ALA A 21 -8.35 16.89 -0.95
CA ALA A 21 -7.50 16.75 0.22
C ALA A 21 -6.35 15.81 -0.17
N ARG A 22 -5.12 16.29 -0.08
CA ARG A 22 -3.94 15.44 -0.21
C ARG A 22 -3.94 14.52 1.00
N ALA A 23 -3.91 13.20 0.76
CA ALA A 23 -3.55 12.27 1.80
C ALA A 23 -2.16 12.70 2.32
N THR A 24 -2.07 12.98 3.60
CA THR A 24 -0.84 13.39 4.25
C THR A 24 -0.55 12.33 5.28
N ALA A 25 0.62 11.69 5.16
CA ALA A 25 1.07 10.74 6.16
C ALA A 25 0.99 11.36 7.56
N ILE A 26 0.37 10.66 8.47
CA ILE A 26 0.23 11.08 9.88
C ILE A 26 1.39 10.44 10.66
N MET A 27 2.06 11.25 11.49
CA MET A 27 2.98 10.69 12.48
C MET A 27 2.17 10.17 13.67
N THR A 28 2.26 8.86 13.92
CA THR A 28 1.60 8.21 15.06
C THR A 28 2.35 8.46 16.36
N GLU A 29 1.71 8.25 17.50
CA GLU A 29 2.31 8.46 18.85
C GLU A 29 3.53 7.54 19.10
N ASP A 30 3.54 6.36 18.49
CA ASP A 30 4.63 5.38 18.55
C ASP A 30 5.75 5.64 17.51
N GLY A 31 5.67 6.77 16.78
CA GLY A 31 6.75 7.29 15.95
C GLY A 31 6.83 6.72 14.54
N PHE A 32 5.74 6.16 14.03
CA PHE A 32 5.59 5.78 12.63
C PHE A 32 5.00 6.89 11.78
N TYR A 33 5.35 6.90 10.50
CA TYR A 33 4.51 7.53 9.49
C TYR A 33 3.46 6.51 9.04
N ARG A 34 2.20 6.92 8.87
CA ARG A 34 1.11 6.06 8.41
C ARG A 34 0.21 6.84 7.45
N GLU A 35 -0.18 6.21 6.37
CA GLU A 35 -1.22 6.74 5.51
C GLU A 35 -2.60 6.41 6.11
N ASP A 36 -3.57 7.32 5.96
CA ASP A 36 -4.94 7.17 6.46
C ASP A 36 -5.72 6.04 5.76
N TRP A 37 -5.23 5.63 4.59
CA TRP A 37 -5.81 4.58 3.76
C TRP A 37 -5.12 3.21 3.92
N PHE A 38 -4.13 3.08 4.80
CA PHE A 38 -3.53 1.78 5.09
C PHE A 38 -4.54 0.85 5.76
N LEU A 39 -4.40 -0.44 5.48
CA LEU A 39 -5.28 -1.47 6.00
C LEU A 39 -5.34 -1.44 7.53
N ASP A 40 -6.55 -1.32 8.05
CA ASP A 40 -6.85 -1.60 9.46
C ASP A 40 -7.13 -3.09 9.60
N SER A 41 -6.21 -3.80 10.25
CA SER A 41 -6.19 -5.26 10.32
C SER A 41 -6.22 -5.75 11.76
N PHE A 42 -6.87 -6.90 11.95
CA PHE A 42 -6.75 -7.70 13.18
C PHE A 42 -5.48 -8.55 13.20
N LEU A 43 -4.59 -8.37 12.22
CA LEU A 43 -3.33 -9.09 12.06
C LEU A 43 -3.50 -10.61 11.80
N GLU A 44 -4.53 -10.95 11.05
CA GLU A 44 -4.84 -12.30 10.56
C GLU A 44 -4.55 -12.35 9.05
N LEU A 45 -3.29 -12.63 8.66
CA LEU A 45 -2.81 -12.43 7.29
C LEU A 45 -3.60 -13.23 6.23
N ALA A 46 -4.06 -14.44 6.58
CA ALA A 46 -4.86 -15.24 5.67
C ALA A 46 -6.24 -14.62 5.41
N GLU A 47 -6.89 -14.10 6.44
CA GLU A 47 -8.20 -13.44 6.32
C GLU A 47 -8.07 -12.06 5.67
N ASP A 48 -7.03 -11.29 6.02
CA ASP A 48 -6.72 -10.02 5.34
C ASP A 48 -6.57 -10.25 3.84
N ARG A 49 -5.72 -11.20 3.43
CA ARG A 49 -5.51 -11.52 2.01
C ARG A 49 -6.79 -11.93 1.30
N LYS A 50 -7.60 -12.77 1.94
CA LYS A 50 -8.88 -13.24 1.39
C LYS A 50 -9.86 -12.08 1.19
N SER A 51 -9.99 -11.21 2.18
CA SER A 51 -10.84 -10.02 2.12
C SER A 51 -10.37 -9.06 1.02
N VAL A 52 -9.07 -8.81 0.94
CA VAL A 52 -8.44 -7.95 -0.06
C VAL A 52 -8.65 -8.50 -1.48
N ALA A 53 -8.45 -9.80 -1.66
CA ALA A 53 -8.69 -10.47 -2.95
C ALA A 53 -10.16 -10.45 -3.37
N ALA A 54 -11.11 -10.57 -2.43
CA ALA A 54 -12.54 -10.44 -2.70
C ALA A 54 -12.92 -9.04 -3.18
N ALA A 55 -12.16 -8.00 -2.78
CA ALA A 55 -12.30 -6.63 -3.27
C ALA A 55 -11.57 -6.39 -4.62
N GLY A 56 -10.97 -7.41 -5.22
CA GLY A 56 -10.23 -7.31 -6.48
C GLY A 56 -8.84 -6.69 -6.33
N LYS A 57 -8.32 -6.61 -5.13
CA LYS A 57 -7.01 -6.03 -4.82
C LYS A 57 -5.99 -7.09 -4.39
N GLN A 58 -4.76 -6.67 -4.16
CA GLN A 58 -3.67 -7.51 -3.65
C GLN A 58 -3.16 -7.00 -2.31
N LEU A 59 -2.70 -7.91 -1.45
CA LEU A 59 -2.13 -7.55 -0.16
C LEU A 59 -0.65 -7.21 -0.32
N ALA A 60 -0.27 -6.03 0.18
CA ALA A 60 1.12 -5.65 0.40
C ALA A 60 1.37 -5.46 1.89
N VAL A 61 2.52 -5.93 2.38
CA VAL A 61 2.93 -5.75 3.79
C VAL A 61 4.19 -4.88 3.80
N ILE A 62 4.09 -3.70 4.43
CA ILE A 62 5.25 -2.82 4.64
C ILE A 62 5.81 -3.01 6.05
N TRP A 63 7.09 -3.32 6.13
CA TRP A 63 7.86 -3.43 7.36
C TRP A 63 8.61 -2.15 7.64
N GLU A 64 8.37 -1.58 8.79
CA GLU A 64 8.95 -0.34 9.22
C GLU A 64 9.40 -0.38 10.68
N GLN A 65 10.06 0.68 11.14
CA GLN A 65 10.40 0.88 12.55
C GLN A 65 10.41 2.37 12.88
N PRO A 66 10.16 2.75 14.14
CA PRO A 66 10.25 4.13 14.58
C PRO A 66 11.62 4.75 14.28
N GLY A 67 11.64 6.01 13.86
CA GLY A 67 12.87 6.74 13.58
C GLY A 67 13.63 6.33 12.32
N CYS A 68 13.02 5.52 11.45
CA CYS A 68 13.61 5.09 10.17
C CYS A 68 13.57 6.23 9.14
N PRO A 69 14.69 6.80 8.70
CA PRO A 69 14.68 7.92 7.76
C PRO A 69 14.16 7.53 6.37
N TYR A 70 14.48 6.33 5.89
CA TYR A 70 13.99 5.84 4.59
C TYR A 70 12.51 5.46 4.62
N CYS A 71 11.96 5.05 5.77
CA CYS A 71 10.52 4.87 5.94
C CYS A 71 9.81 6.22 5.81
N ARG A 72 10.31 7.25 6.53
CA ARG A 72 9.83 8.63 6.38
C ARG A 72 9.83 9.08 4.92
N GLU A 73 10.94 8.83 4.20
CA GLU A 73 11.08 9.21 2.80
C GLU A 73 10.06 8.47 1.92
N THR A 74 9.81 7.19 2.18
CA THR A 74 8.80 6.40 1.46
C THR A 74 7.41 7.00 1.62
N HIS A 75 7.05 7.45 2.81
CA HIS A 75 5.76 8.11 3.05
C HIS A 75 5.69 9.50 2.42
N LEU A 76 6.65 10.38 2.72
CA LEU A 76 6.57 11.80 2.35
C LEU A 76 6.91 12.08 0.89
N VAL A 77 7.58 11.16 0.21
CA VAL A 77 7.99 11.32 -1.19
C VAL A 77 7.26 10.36 -2.12
N ASN A 78 7.17 9.07 -1.79
CA ASN A 78 6.57 8.07 -2.68
C ASN A 78 5.05 7.99 -2.53
N PHE A 79 4.54 7.66 -1.35
CA PHE A 79 3.09 7.58 -1.11
C PHE A 79 2.39 8.93 -1.25
N ALA A 80 3.07 10.04 -0.92
CA ALA A 80 2.53 11.39 -1.07
C ALA A 80 2.31 11.83 -2.53
N GLN A 81 2.83 11.10 -3.54
CA GLN A 81 2.54 11.39 -4.94
C GLN A 81 1.14 10.92 -5.30
N LYS A 82 0.28 11.84 -5.73
CA LYS A 82 -1.13 11.54 -6.05
C LYS A 82 -1.29 10.40 -7.05
N VAL A 83 -0.40 10.31 -8.03
CA VAL A 83 -0.43 9.22 -9.02
C VAL A 83 -0.13 7.87 -8.36
N ALA A 84 0.88 7.81 -7.49
CA ALA A 84 1.24 6.60 -6.77
C ALA A 84 0.16 6.22 -5.74
N GLU A 85 -0.31 7.17 -4.94
CA GLU A 85 -1.40 6.97 -3.99
C GLU A 85 -2.63 6.38 -4.68
N THR A 86 -3.12 7.05 -5.74
CA THR A 86 -4.31 6.59 -6.46
C THR A 86 -4.11 5.17 -7.01
N TYR A 87 -3.00 4.93 -7.71
CA TYR A 87 -2.72 3.61 -8.28
C TYR A 87 -2.65 2.51 -7.22
N ILE A 88 -1.94 2.78 -6.11
CA ILE A 88 -1.78 1.80 -5.04
C ILE A 88 -3.12 1.49 -4.38
N ARG A 89 -3.91 2.49 -4.04
CA ARG A 89 -5.24 2.33 -3.43
C ARG A 89 -6.22 1.57 -4.33
N ASP A 90 -6.11 1.75 -5.64
CA ASP A 90 -6.99 1.05 -6.59
C ASP A 90 -6.65 -0.45 -6.69
N HIS A 91 -5.38 -0.84 -6.45
CA HIS A 91 -4.92 -2.21 -6.69
C HIS A 91 -4.47 -2.97 -5.43
N PHE A 92 -4.21 -2.26 -4.33
CA PHE A 92 -3.66 -2.86 -3.11
C PHE A 92 -4.37 -2.38 -1.85
N GLU A 93 -4.31 -3.24 -0.84
CA GLU A 93 -4.38 -2.84 0.56
C GLU A 93 -2.99 -3.04 1.19
N VAL A 94 -2.53 -2.03 1.93
CA VAL A 94 -1.18 -2.01 2.51
C VAL A 94 -1.27 -2.16 4.02
N LEU A 95 -0.76 -3.27 4.54
CA LEU A 95 -0.65 -3.53 5.97
C LEU A 95 0.72 -3.09 6.48
N GLN A 96 0.74 -2.24 7.52
CA GLN A 96 1.98 -1.78 8.17
C GLN A 96 2.32 -2.62 9.39
N LEU A 97 3.53 -3.18 9.42
CA LEU A 97 4.06 -3.96 10.53
C LEU A 97 5.37 -3.36 11.05
N ASN A 98 5.60 -3.54 12.36
CA ASN A 98 6.81 -3.09 13.03
C ASN A 98 7.88 -4.20 13.02
N LEU A 99 9.03 -3.95 12.37
CA LEU A 99 10.15 -4.90 12.36
C LEU A 99 10.58 -5.38 13.75
N ARG A 100 10.43 -4.53 14.77
CA ARG A 100 10.82 -4.80 16.17
C ARG A 100 9.61 -4.96 17.09
N GLY A 101 8.41 -5.01 16.53
CA GLY A 101 7.17 -5.08 17.29
C GLY A 101 6.93 -6.46 17.93
N SER A 102 5.99 -6.47 18.83
CA SER A 102 5.58 -7.67 19.58
C SER A 102 4.08 -7.96 19.45
N ARG A 103 3.33 -7.18 18.66
CA ARG A 103 1.94 -7.50 18.40
C ARG A 103 1.86 -8.90 17.78
N ILE A 104 0.90 -9.70 18.22
CA ILE A 104 0.74 -11.04 17.69
C ILE A 104 0.09 -10.95 16.31
N VAL A 105 0.72 -11.56 15.32
CA VAL A 105 0.24 -11.71 13.95
C VAL A 105 0.01 -13.21 13.70
N THR A 106 -1.15 -13.56 13.17
CA THR A 106 -1.42 -14.91 12.68
C THR A 106 -1.00 -14.97 11.21
N ASP A 107 -0.02 -15.80 10.91
CA ASP A 107 0.53 -15.99 9.57
C ASP A 107 -0.43 -16.77 8.66
N PHE A 108 -0.13 -16.87 7.37
CA PHE A 108 -0.93 -17.58 6.38
C PHE A 108 -1.16 -19.06 6.69
N ASP A 109 -0.25 -19.70 7.45
CA ASP A 109 -0.36 -21.10 7.90
C ASP A 109 -1.03 -21.24 9.28
N GLY A 110 -1.51 -20.16 9.86
CA GLY A 110 -2.13 -20.12 11.18
C GLY A 110 -1.14 -20.02 12.35
N GLU A 111 0.17 -19.98 12.08
CA GLU A 111 1.16 -19.79 13.16
C GLU A 111 1.04 -18.38 13.74
N ARG A 112 1.02 -18.28 15.06
CA ARG A 112 0.92 -17.00 15.80
C ARG A 112 2.28 -16.56 16.29
N LEU A 113 2.76 -15.44 15.78
CA LEU A 113 4.10 -14.92 16.02
C LEU A 113 4.05 -13.45 16.41
N GLY A 114 4.99 -12.99 17.23
CA GLY A 114 5.25 -11.56 17.35
C GLY A 114 5.76 -10.99 16.01
N GLU A 115 5.47 -9.72 15.74
CA GLU A 115 5.89 -9.07 14.48
C GLU A 115 7.38 -9.29 14.18
N ASN A 116 8.25 -9.16 15.19
CA ASN A 116 9.70 -9.39 15.05
C ASN A 116 10.06 -10.84 14.70
N GLN A 117 9.32 -11.81 15.22
CA GLN A 117 9.49 -13.22 14.89
C GLN A 117 9.00 -13.52 13.47
N LEU A 118 7.85 -12.95 13.09
CA LEU A 118 7.32 -13.05 11.74
C LEU A 118 8.28 -12.41 10.73
N ALA A 119 8.85 -11.24 11.01
CA ALA A 119 9.86 -10.60 10.18
C ALA A 119 11.07 -11.53 9.98
N HIS A 120 11.55 -12.18 11.05
CA HIS A 120 12.65 -13.15 10.97
C HIS A 120 12.28 -14.36 10.08
N LYS A 121 11.06 -14.93 10.26
CA LYS A 121 10.53 -16.04 9.44
C LYS A 121 10.54 -15.71 7.94
N TYR A 122 10.23 -14.46 7.57
CA TYR A 122 10.24 -13.98 6.19
C TYR A 122 11.57 -13.36 5.75
N GLY A 123 12.63 -13.47 6.54
CA GLY A 123 13.95 -12.93 6.20
C GLY A 123 13.99 -11.40 6.09
N VAL A 124 13.06 -10.70 6.74
CA VAL A 124 13.04 -9.23 6.81
C VAL A 124 14.06 -8.78 7.86
N ARG A 125 15.09 -8.02 7.44
CA ARG A 125 16.21 -7.63 8.30
C ARG A 125 16.47 -6.12 8.32
N GLY A 126 15.67 -5.34 7.63
CA GLY A 126 15.82 -3.88 7.52
C GLY A 126 14.51 -3.22 7.15
N THR A 127 14.51 -1.90 7.12
CA THR A 127 13.32 -1.08 6.81
C THR A 127 13.66 0.11 5.90
N PRO A 128 12.72 0.54 5.06
CA PRO A 128 11.47 -0.14 4.77
C PRO A 128 11.68 -1.40 3.92
N ILE A 129 10.84 -2.40 4.09
CA ILE A 129 10.70 -3.50 3.14
C ILE A 129 9.22 -3.67 2.82
N ILE A 130 8.86 -3.79 1.54
CA ILE A 130 7.49 -4.08 1.13
C ILE A 130 7.48 -5.46 0.48
N GLN A 131 6.65 -6.34 1.02
CA GLN A 131 6.40 -7.68 0.49
C GLN A 131 5.05 -7.71 -0.22
N PHE A 132 5.00 -8.40 -1.35
CA PHE A 132 3.78 -8.61 -2.12
C PHE A 132 3.43 -10.09 -2.16
N PHE A 133 2.19 -10.41 -1.87
CA PHE A 133 1.70 -11.79 -1.79
C PHE A 133 0.71 -12.10 -2.92
N SER A 134 0.75 -13.34 -3.43
CA SER A 134 -0.19 -13.77 -4.45
C SER A 134 -1.63 -13.77 -3.93
N ASP A 135 -2.56 -13.32 -4.75
CA ASP A 135 -4.00 -13.40 -4.49
C ASP A 135 -4.62 -14.74 -4.95
N LYS A 136 -3.88 -15.55 -5.72
CA LYS A 136 -4.36 -16.80 -6.33
C LYS A 136 -3.93 -18.07 -5.60
N ASP A 137 -2.75 -18.04 -4.99
CA ASP A 137 -2.13 -19.24 -4.43
C ASP A 137 -2.64 -19.57 -3.02
N ASP A 138 -2.61 -20.84 -2.67
CA ASP A 138 -2.72 -21.27 -1.27
C ASP A 138 -1.37 -21.05 -0.57
N LEU A 139 -1.23 -19.90 0.09
CA LEU A 139 0.01 -19.53 0.75
C LEU A 139 0.31 -20.36 1.99
N ALA A 140 -0.70 -20.99 2.60
CA ALA A 140 -0.52 -21.84 3.77
C ALA A 140 0.38 -23.04 3.47
N GLN A 141 0.30 -23.56 2.23
CA GLN A 141 1.07 -24.73 1.79
C GLN A 141 2.47 -24.40 1.29
N LYS A 142 2.83 -23.13 1.16
CA LYS A 142 4.14 -22.69 0.67
C LYS A 142 5.12 -22.44 1.81
N ALA A 143 6.40 -22.68 1.55
CA ALA A 143 7.44 -22.22 2.46
C ALA A 143 7.42 -20.68 2.57
N PRO A 144 7.76 -20.10 3.74
CA PRO A 144 7.61 -18.66 3.99
C PRO A 144 8.19 -17.75 2.90
N LEU A 145 9.40 -18.07 2.40
CA LEU A 145 10.05 -17.28 1.35
C LEU A 145 9.46 -17.48 -0.06
N GLU A 146 8.62 -18.49 -0.25
CA GLU A 146 7.93 -18.77 -1.52
C GLU A 146 6.53 -18.15 -1.56
N ARG A 147 6.06 -17.58 -0.46
CA ARG A 147 4.74 -16.95 -0.36
C ARG A 147 4.69 -15.59 -1.05
N GLU A 148 5.82 -14.90 -1.11
CA GLU A 148 5.90 -13.60 -1.79
C GLU A 148 6.18 -13.75 -3.28
N VAL A 149 5.50 -12.91 -4.07
CA VAL A 149 5.68 -12.84 -5.52
C VAL A 149 6.72 -11.78 -5.92
N SER A 150 6.94 -10.80 -5.06
CA SER A 150 7.94 -9.75 -5.24
C SER A 150 8.21 -9.01 -3.93
N ARG A 151 9.31 -8.23 -3.90
CA ARG A 151 9.73 -7.45 -2.73
C ARG A 151 10.41 -6.14 -3.15
N ILE A 152 10.11 -5.05 -2.43
CA ILE A 152 10.91 -3.82 -2.43
C ILE A 152 11.88 -3.89 -1.24
N PRO A 153 13.19 -4.04 -1.46
CA PRO A 153 14.16 -4.24 -0.39
C PRO A 153 14.80 -2.91 0.08
N GLY A 154 14.03 -1.95 0.54
CA GLY A 154 14.50 -0.64 0.96
C GLY A 154 13.82 0.51 0.21
N TYR A 155 14.36 1.72 0.37
CA TYR A 155 13.87 2.88 -0.37
C TYR A 155 14.13 2.74 -1.87
N MET A 156 13.15 3.12 -2.68
CA MET A 156 13.25 3.23 -4.12
C MET A 156 12.87 4.66 -4.58
N PRO A 157 13.50 5.20 -5.64
CA PRO A 157 13.03 6.45 -6.25
C PRO A 157 11.57 6.34 -6.72
N PRO A 158 10.80 7.43 -6.72
CA PRO A 158 9.34 7.41 -6.93
C PRO A 158 8.87 6.68 -8.19
N ARG A 159 9.53 6.90 -9.34
CA ARG A 159 9.16 6.21 -10.57
C ARG A 159 9.34 4.69 -10.46
N ALA A 160 10.46 4.25 -9.92
CA ALA A 160 10.75 2.82 -9.74
C ALA A 160 9.81 2.19 -8.69
N PHE A 161 9.49 2.94 -7.63
CA PHE A 161 8.52 2.55 -6.62
C PHE A 161 7.14 2.26 -7.23
N LEU A 162 6.60 3.19 -8.01
CA LEU A 162 5.30 3.00 -8.69
C LEU A 162 5.35 1.83 -9.67
N LEU A 163 6.44 1.69 -10.43
CA LEU A 163 6.60 0.58 -11.38
C LEU A 163 6.69 -0.79 -10.70
N MET A 164 7.18 -0.87 -9.46
CA MET A 164 7.13 -2.09 -8.67
C MET A 164 5.70 -2.50 -8.31
N PHE A 165 4.87 -1.55 -7.89
CA PHE A 165 3.46 -1.80 -7.65
C PHE A 165 2.75 -2.21 -8.95
N ALA A 166 3.02 -1.52 -10.07
CA ALA A 166 2.45 -1.87 -11.36
C ALA A 166 2.88 -3.27 -11.83
N PHE A 167 4.14 -3.63 -11.67
CA PHE A 167 4.66 -4.96 -11.98
C PHE A 167 3.88 -6.07 -11.26
N VAL A 168 3.54 -5.83 -9.99
CA VAL A 168 2.77 -6.80 -9.20
C VAL A 168 1.29 -6.75 -9.55
N ALA A 169 0.68 -5.58 -9.64
CA ALA A 169 -0.75 -5.41 -9.97
C ALA A 169 -1.11 -6.08 -11.31
N GLU A 170 -0.25 -5.91 -12.31
CA GLU A 170 -0.40 -6.52 -13.64
C GLU A 170 -0.01 -8.01 -13.67
N ARG A 171 0.40 -8.59 -12.56
CA ARG A 171 0.98 -9.95 -12.46
C ARG A 171 2.08 -10.19 -13.49
N ALA A 172 2.87 -9.17 -13.77
CA ALA A 172 3.95 -9.27 -14.75
C ALA A 172 5.05 -10.25 -14.30
N TYR A 173 5.14 -10.54 -12.99
CA TYR A 173 6.01 -11.56 -12.41
C TYR A 173 5.73 -12.98 -12.94
N GLU A 174 4.51 -13.27 -13.40
CA GLU A 174 4.16 -14.54 -14.03
C GLU A 174 4.75 -14.68 -15.46
N ARG A 175 5.14 -13.57 -16.08
CA ARG A 175 5.57 -13.49 -17.49
C ARG A 175 7.02 -13.11 -17.69
N GLY A 176 7.76 -12.79 -16.62
CA GLY A 176 9.17 -12.43 -16.73
C GLY A 176 9.72 -11.66 -15.54
N SER A 177 10.98 -11.26 -15.64
CA SER A 177 11.68 -10.57 -14.56
C SER A 177 11.27 -9.10 -14.45
N LEU A 178 11.41 -8.54 -13.24
CA LEU A 178 11.27 -7.09 -13.02
C LEU A 178 12.18 -6.27 -13.93
N ARG A 179 13.41 -6.73 -14.17
CA ARG A 179 14.37 -6.04 -15.06
C ARG A 179 13.79 -5.92 -16.48
N ASP A 180 13.18 -6.98 -16.99
CA ASP A 180 12.56 -6.96 -18.33
C ASP A 180 11.32 -6.08 -18.38
N TYR A 181 10.55 -6.08 -17.31
CA TYR A 181 9.40 -5.18 -17.19
C TYR A 181 9.86 -3.72 -17.19
N LEU A 182 10.82 -3.34 -16.36
CA LEU A 182 11.33 -1.97 -16.29
C LEU A 182 11.92 -1.49 -17.62
N ARG A 183 12.63 -2.37 -18.37
CA ARG A 183 13.16 -2.01 -19.70
C ARG A 183 12.06 -1.69 -20.72
N ARG A 184 10.88 -2.30 -20.60
CA ARG A 184 9.74 -2.01 -21.49
C ARG A 184 9.02 -0.71 -21.14
N GLN A 185 9.20 -0.18 -19.95
CA GLN A 185 8.57 1.05 -19.46
C GLN A 185 9.46 2.30 -19.59
N GLY A 186 10.68 2.13 -20.02
CA GLY A 186 11.67 3.20 -20.24
C GLY A 186 11.81 3.59 -21.64
#